data_a0ca10a860752f0c7d1e69ceaa13f535
#
_entry.id   a0ca10a860752f0c7d1e69ceaa13f535
#
_cell.length_a   1.000
_cell.length_b   1.000
_cell.length_c   1.000
_cell.angle_alpha   90.00
_cell.angle_beta   90.00
_cell.angle_gamma   90.00
#
_symmetry.space_group_name_H-M   'P 1'
#
loop_
_entity.id
_entity.type
_entity.pdbx_description
1 polymer ?
#
loop_
_entity_poly.entity_id
_entity_poly.type
_entity_poly.pdbx_seq_one_letter_code
_entity_poly.pdbx_strand_id
1 'polypeptide(L)'
;MTRGHHANAALTPRHRLKVARLVVDDGWPISEVAARFQVSWPTVKRWVDRYLVGESMQDRSSRPRTSPNKTPKSVTKRCVSLRMRLREGPVQLASRLDIAPSTVHRILTTARLNRLSYVDRATGEPIRRYEHPHPGSLVHVDVKKVGNIPDGGGWRYVGRRQGEKNRAATPGKPRNQYGGPKLGYAFVHTVIDDHSRVAYTEVHDDETAVTAVAVLRRAVQWFAGHGVTIERVLSDNGGAYRSHLWRDTCHGLSITPKRTRPYRPQTNGKVERFHRTMADGWAYARCYTSEQERRDALEPWLGHYNEVRPLSRVRLSGRAVM
;
A
#
# COMPACT_ATOMS: atom_id res chain seq x y z
N MET A 1 -12.02 -31.76 -6.16
CA MET A 1 -11.58 -31.22 -7.46
C MET A 1 -11.32 -32.37 -8.39
N THR A 2 -12.22 -32.64 -9.33
CA THR A 2 -12.07 -33.62 -10.41
C THR A 2 -10.87 -33.20 -11.26
N ARG A 3 -9.82 -34.01 -11.30
CA ARG A 3 -8.67 -33.81 -12.16
C ARG A 3 -9.15 -33.95 -13.60
N GLY A 4 -9.20 -32.82 -14.31
CA GLY A 4 -9.55 -32.81 -15.72
C GLY A 4 -8.54 -33.63 -16.53
N HIS A 5 -9.02 -34.33 -17.55
CA HIS A 5 -8.15 -35.02 -18.50
C HIS A 5 -7.32 -34.00 -19.29
N HIS A 6 -6.14 -34.42 -19.73
CA HIS A 6 -5.41 -33.65 -20.72
C HIS A 6 -6.28 -33.57 -22.00
N ALA A 7 -6.49 -32.35 -22.53
CA ALA A 7 -7.34 -32.13 -23.71
C ALA A 7 -6.95 -32.99 -24.91
N ASN A 8 -5.65 -33.29 -25.08
CA ASN A 8 -5.09 -34.07 -26.16
C ASN A 8 -4.79 -35.54 -25.77
N ALA A 9 -5.45 -36.09 -24.75
CA ALA A 9 -5.27 -37.48 -24.42
C ALA A 9 -5.91 -38.37 -25.50
N ALA A 10 -5.14 -39.29 -26.09
CA ALA A 10 -5.61 -40.23 -27.10
C ALA A 10 -6.77 -41.10 -26.60
N LEU A 11 -6.78 -41.43 -25.31
CA LEU A 11 -7.85 -42.19 -24.69
C LEU A 11 -8.34 -41.45 -23.43
N THR A 12 -9.61 -41.09 -23.42
CA THR A 12 -10.32 -40.65 -22.20
C THR A 12 -10.58 -41.83 -21.27
N PRO A 13 -10.87 -41.67 -19.98
CA PRO A 13 -11.23 -42.81 -19.10
C PRO A 13 -12.39 -43.65 -19.62
N ARG A 14 -13.33 -43.01 -20.31
CA ARG A 14 -14.45 -43.72 -20.97
C ARG A 14 -13.96 -44.60 -22.12
N HIS A 15 -13.06 -44.12 -22.93
CA HIS A 15 -12.43 -44.90 -23.98
C HIS A 15 -11.53 -45.99 -23.44
N ARG A 16 -10.79 -45.76 -22.37
CA ARG A 16 -9.96 -46.78 -21.69
C ARG A 16 -10.80 -47.94 -21.16
N LEU A 17 -11.96 -47.63 -20.54
CA LEU A 17 -12.90 -48.62 -20.11
C LEU A 17 -13.48 -49.41 -21.28
N LYS A 18 -13.83 -48.72 -22.38
CA LYS A 18 -14.34 -49.37 -23.61
C LYS A 18 -13.30 -50.30 -24.24
N VAL A 19 -12.06 -49.85 -24.33
CA VAL A 19 -10.92 -50.65 -24.81
C VAL A 19 -10.73 -51.91 -23.97
N ALA A 20 -10.77 -51.78 -22.63
CA ALA A 20 -10.59 -52.91 -21.75
C ALA A 20 -11.75 -53.92 -21.86
N ARG A 21 -13.00 -53.45 -21.96
CA ARG A 21 -14.18 -54.31 -22.11
C ARG A 21 -14.19 -55.05 -23.40
N LEU A 22 -13.87 -54.43 -24.53
CA LEU A 22 -13.78 -55.12 -25.82
C LEU A 22 -12.85 -56.35 -25.78
N VAL A 23 -11.75 -56.24 -25.01
CA VAL A 23 -10.82 -57.38 -24.88
C VAL A 23 -11.28 -58.39 -23.86
N VAL A 24 -11.74 -57.94 -22.67
CA VAL A 24 -12.04 -58.87 -21.54
C VAL A 24 -13.45 -59.45 -21.62
N ASP A 25 -14.44 -58.59 -21.94
CA ASP A 25 -15.83 -59.00 -21.91
C ASP A 25 -16.27 -59.51 -23.30
N ASP A 26 -15.80 -58.89 -24.40
CA ASP A 26 -16.21 -59.23 -25.75
C ASP A 26 -15.19 -60.12 -26.51
N GLY A 27 -14.06 -60.48 -25.88
CA GLY A 27 -13.07 -61.43 -26.40
C GLY A 27 -12.26 -60.97 -27.58
N TRP A 28 -12.20 -59.67 -27.89
CA TRP A 28 -11.45 -59.14 -29.04
C TRP A 28 -9.94 -59.27 -28.83
N PRO A 29 -9.17 -59.61 -29.90
CA PRO A 29 -7.70 -59.59 -29.84
C PRO A 29 -7.18 -58.19 -29.54
N ILE A 30 -6.18 -58.07 -28.63
CA ILE A 30 -5.57 -56.79 -28.26
C ILE A 30 -5.05 -56.01 -29.51
N SER A 31 -4.53 -56.74 -30.53
CA SER A 31 -4.03 -56.16 -31.78
C SER A 31 -5.12 -55.40 -32.56
N GLU A 32 -6.30 -55.99 -32.67
CA GLU A 32 -7.45 -55.39 -33.37
C GLU A 32 -7.98 -54.18 -32.64
N VAL A 33 -8.08 -54.26 -31.29
CA VAL A 33 -8.50 -53.11 -30.46
C VAL A 33 -7.46 -51.99 -30.55
N ALA A 34 -6.17 -52.30 -30.56
CA ALA A 34 -5.09 -51.34 -30.74
C ALA A 34 -5.18 -50.61 -32.09
N ALA A 35 -5.40 -51.37 -33.18
CA ALA A 35 -5.58 -50.77 -34.51
C ALA A 35 -6.84 -49.89 -34.57
N ARG A 36 -7.97 -50.39 -34.06
CA ARG A 36 -9.26 -49.65 -34.05
C ARG A 36 -9.22 -48.32 -33.31
N PHE A 37 -8.52 -48.27 -32.18
CA PHE A 37 -8.38 -47.05 -31.37
C PHE A 37 -7.13 -46.25 -31.67
N GLN A 38 -6.34 -46.67 -32.69
CA GLN A 38 -5.09 -46.02 -33.11
C GLN A 38 -4.11 -45.81 -31.93
N VAL A 39 -3.99 -46.81 -31.08
CA VAL A 39 -3.05 -46.81 -29.97
C VAL A 39 -2.14 -48.02 -30.01
N SER A 40 -1.01 -47.95 -29.33
CA SER A 40 -0.06 -49.05 -29.31
C SER A 40 -0.61 -50.27 -28.50
N TRP A 41 -0.21 -51.48 -28.90
CA TRP A 41 -0.51 -52.71 -28.19
C TRP A 41 -0.24 -52.64 -26.64
N PRO A 42 0.92 -52.11 -26.19
CA PRO A 42 1.17 -51.95 -24.73
C PRO A 42 0.19 -51.02 -24.05
N THR A 43 -0.36 -50.06 -24.79
CA THR A 43 -1.39 -49.14 -24.22
C THR A 43 -2.68 -49.89 -23.95
N VAL A 44 -3.16 -50.68 -24.89
CA VAL A 44 -4.36 -51.53 -24.69
C VAL A 44 -4.12 -52.52 -23.53
N LYS A 45 -3.00 -53.27 -23.55
CA LYS A 45 -2.65 -54.23 -22.49
C LYS A 45 -2.66 -53.59 -21.13
N ARG A 46 -2.10 -52.41 -20.96
CA ARG A 46 -2.10 -51.70 -19.66
C ARG A 46 -3.50 -51.40 -19.14
N TRP A 47 -4.43 -51.05 -20.01
CA TRP A 47 -5.80 -50.75 -19.59
C TRP A 47 -6.60 -52.06 -19.33
N VAL A 48 -6.32 -53.14 -20.06
CA VAL A 48 -6.84 -54.47 -19.80
C VAL A 48 -6.37 -54.99 -18.43
N ASP A 49 -5.05 -54.90 -18.16
CA ASP A 49 -4.49 -55.35 -16.88
C ASP A 49 -5.09 -54.57 -15.70
N ARG A 50 -5.33 -53.26 -15.86
CA ARG A 50 -5.98 -52.44 -14.83
C ARG A 50 -7.44 -52.75 -14.64
N TYR A 51 -8.14 -53.12 -15.69
CA TYR A 51 -9.54 -53.51 -15.64
C TYR A 51 -9.71 -54.83 -14.91
N LEU A 52 -8.86 -55.80 -15.21
CA LEU A 52 -8.87 -57.13 -14.57
C LEU A 52 -8.65 -57.07 -13.03
N VAL A 53 -7.82 -56.13 -12.58
CA VAL A 53 -7.57 -55.93 -11.13
C VAL A 53 -8.54 -54.91 -10.49
N GLY A 54 -9.56 -54.45 -11.19
CA GLY A 54 -10.55 -53.50 -10.67
C GLY A 54 -10.03 -52.09 -10.42
N GLU A 55 -8.89 -51.72 -11.00
CA GLU A 55 -8.32 -50.37 -10.82
C GLU A 55 -9.09 -49.30 -11.62
N SER A 56 -9.06 -48.07 -11.10
CA SER A 56 -9.68 -46.93 -11.76
C SER A 56 -9.03 -46.63 -13.13
N MET A 57 -9.85 -46.32 -14.14
CA MET A 57 -9.41 -45.85 -15.46
C MET A 57 -8.93 -44.40 -15.50
N GLN A 58 -8.97 -43.71 -14.37
CA GLN A 58 -8.48 -42.33 -14.25
C GLN A 58 -6.95 -42.27 -14.32
N ASP A 59 -6.42 -41.06 -14.63
CA ASP A 59 -4.98 -40.85 -14.61
C ASP A 59 -4.43 -40.97 -13.20
N ARG A 60 -3.32 -41.68 -13.06
CA ARG A 60 -2.57 -41.72 -11.80
C ARG A 60 -1.85 -40.38 -11.60
N SER A 61 -1.62 -40.01 -10.35
CA SER A 61 -0.84 -38.82 -10.03
C SER A 61 0.59 -38.94 -10.60
N SER A 62 1.00 -37.98 -11.41
CA SER A 62 2.37 -37.84 -11.87
C SER A 62 3.31 -37.21 -10.83
N ARG A 63 2.76 -36.84 -9.67
CA ARG A 63 3.56 -36.22 -8.61
C ARG A 63 4.56 -37.23 -8.04
N PRO A 64 5.85 -36.89 -7.99
CA PRO A 64 6.86 -37.75 -7.35
C PRO A 64 6.49 -38.08 -5.91
N ARG A 65 6.71 -39.32 -5.50
CA ARG A 65 6.48 -39.77 -4.13
C ARG A 65 7.47 -39.13 -3.15
N THR A 66 8.68 -38.85 -3.61
CA THR A 66 9.75 -38.22 -2.85
C THR A 66 10.23 -36.96 -3.56
N SER A 67 10.68 -35.97 -2.79
CA SER A 67 11.27 -34.73 -3.27
C SER A 67 12.55 -34.49 -2.47
N PRO A 68 13.71 -35.08 -2.88
CA PRO A 68 14.95 -35.04 -2.09
C PRO A 68 15.41 -33.60 -1.78
N ASN A 69 15.24 -32.69 -2.71
CA ASN A 69 15.66 -31.28 -2.58
C ASN A 69 14.61 -30.37 -1.88
N LYS A 70 13.56 -30.97 -1.30
CA LYS A 70 12.56 -30.19 -0.58
C LYS A 70 13.12 -29.68 0.74
N THR A 71 13.02 -28.37 0.97
CA THR A 71 13.41 -27.77 2.25
C THR A 71 12.76 -28.50 3.43
N PRO A 72 13.53 -28.95 4.43
CA PRO A 72 13.00 -29.65 5.60
C PRO A 72 11.93 -28.86 6.33
N LYS A 73 10.92 -29.57 6.88
CA LYS A 73 9.86 -28.93 7.65
C LYS A 73 10.40 -28.18 8.89
N SER A 74 11.49 -28.65 9.51
CA SER A 74 12.17 -27.98 10.63
C SER A 74 12.69 -26.59 10.23
N VAL A 75 13.38 -26.48 9.09
CA VAL A 75 13.88 -25.22 8.54
C VAL A 75 12.73 -24.28 8.21
N THR A 76 11.67 -24.80 7.60
CA THR A 76 10.45 -24.02 7.30
C THR A 76 9.81 -23.44 8.57
N LYS A 77 9.63 -24.27 9.61
CA LYS A 77 9.11 -23.83 10.91
C LYS A 77 10.00 -22.78 11.57
N ARG A 78 11.33 -23.01 11.56
CA ARG A 78 12.31 -22.06 12.13
C ARG A 78 12.30 -20.72 11.37
N CYS A 79 12.20 -20.74 10.06
CA CYS A 79 12.10 -19.54 9.24
C CYS A 79 10.86 -18.72 9.60
N VAL A 80 9.69 -19.34 9.70
CA VAL A 80 8.43 -18.68 10.10
C VAL A 80 8.53 -18.11 11.51
N SER A 81 9.07 -18.89 12.47
CA SER A 81 9.26 -18.44 13.86
C SER A 81 10.19 -17.24 13.96
N LEU A 82 11.33 -17.25 13.25
CA LEU A 82 12.25 -16.11 13.21
C LEU A 82 11.61 -14.89 12.57
N ARG A 83 10.83 -15.06 11.48
CA ARG A 83 10.10 -13.99 10.85
C ARG A 83 9.12 -13.31 11.82
N MET A 84 8.35 -14.08 12.56
CA MET A 84 7.39 -13.57 13.54
C MET A 84 8.06 -12.83 14.69
N ARG A 85 9.20 -13.37 15.19
CA ARG A 85 9.91 -12.82 16.32
C ARG A 85 10.75 -11.59 15.96
N LEU A 86 11.58 -11.68 14.88
CA LEU A 86 12.57 -10.66 14.54
C LEU A 86 12.06 -9.64 13.52
N ARG A 87 11.02 -9.97 12.73
CA ARG A 87 10.45 -9.10 11.70
C ARG A 87 11.49 -8.61 10.69
N GLU A 88 12.46 -9.48 10.39
CA GLU A 88 13.53 -9.24 9.44
C GLU A 88 13.12 -9.63 8.01
N GLY A 89 13.80 -9.04 7.01
CA GLY A 89 13.61 -9.35 5.60
C GLY A 89 14.15 -10.73 5.20
N PRO A 90 13.82 -11.21 3.97
CA PRO A 90 14.28 -12.52 3.51
C PRO A 90 15.80 -12.66 3.50
N VAL A 91 16.54 -11.59 3.19
CA VAL A 91 18.01 -11.62 3.13
C VAL A 91 18.63 -11.86 4.51
N GLN A 92 18.18 -11.12 5.53
CA GLN A 92 18.66 -11.27 6.91
C GLN A 92 18.30 -12.65 7.48
N LEU A 93 17.09 -13.14 7.23
CA LEU A 93 16.68 -14.47 7.67
C LEU A 93 17.44 -15.58 6.94
N ALA A 94 17.79 -15.38 5.68
CA ALA A 94 18.59 -16.31 4.89
C ALA A 94 19.98 -16.50 5.47
N SER A 95 20.65 -15.39 5.84
CA SER A 95 21.94 -15.41 6.52
C SER A 95 21.89 -16.14 7.86
N ARG A 96 20.80 -15.99 8.64
CA ARG A 96 20.64 -16.68 9.94
C ARG A 96 20.36 -18.18 9.82
N LEU A 97 19.81 -18.61 8.68
CA LEU A 97 19.38 -19.99 8.45
C LEU A 97 20.32 -20.77 7.56
N ASP A 98 21.32 -20.09 7.00
CA ASP A 98 22.26 -20.62 6.01
C ASP A 98 21.54 -21.27 4.83
N ILE A 99 20.57 -20.53 4.26
CA ILE A 99 19.83 -20.94 3.06
C ILE A 99 19.66 -19.76 2.10
N ALA A 100 19.40 -20.06 0.83
CA ALA A 100 19.22 -19.01 -0.17
C ALA A 100 18.04 -18.06 0.15
N PRO A 101 18.17 -16.73 -0.06
CA PRO A 101 17.10 -15.74 0.14
C PRO A 101 15.82 -16.05 -0.65
N SER A 102 15.95 -16.63 -1.85
CA SER A 102 14.82 -17.07 -2.66
C SER A 102 14.02 -18.19 -1.99
N THR A 103 14.70 -19.11 -1.30
CA THR A 103 14.05 -20.19 -0.52
C THR A 103 13.29 -19.59 0.66
N VAL A 104 13.88 -18.63 1.40
CA VAL A 104 13.20 -17.91 2.48
C VAL A 104 11.99 -17.17 1.94
N HIS A 105 12.13 -16.43 0.84
CA HIS A 105 11.02 -15.72 0.23
C HIS A 105 9.86 -16.66 -0.12
N ARG A 106 10.16 -17.82 -0.74
CA ARG A 106 9.15 -18.84 -1.07
C ARG A 106 8.45 -19.40 0.18
N ILE A 107 9.20 -19.69 1.25
CA ILE A 107 8.65 -20.14 2.52
C ILE A 107 7.68 -19.10 3.09
N LEU A 108 8.13 -17.84 3.15
CA LEU A 108 7.32 -16.73 3.67
C LEU A 108 6.10 -16.45 2.82
N THR A 109 6.18 -16.57 1.50
CA THR A 109 5.04 -16.42 0.59
C THR A 109 4.01 -17.51 0.82
N THR A 110 4.45 -18.77 0.94
CA THR A 110 3.56 -19.90 1.25
C THR A 110 2.89 -19.73 2.62
N ALA A 111 3.61 -19.17 3.60
CA ALA A 111 3.07 -18.86 4.93
C ALA A 111 2.27 -17.54 4.98
N ARG A 112 2.12 -16.80 3.87
CA ARG A 112 1.48 -15.47 3.80
C ARG A 112 2.13 -14.41 4.70
N LEU A 113 3.44 -14.51 4.91
CA LEU A 113 4.27 -13.63 5.75
C LEU A 113 5.32 -12.86 4.95
N ASN A 114 5.18 -12.80 3.63
CA ASN A 114 6.17 -12.21 2.72
C ASN A 114 6.25 -10.67 2.82
N ARG A 115 5.20 -9.98 3.27
CA ARG A 115 5.17 -8.52 3.35
C ARG A 115 5.21 -8.02 4.79
N LEU A 116 6.32 -7.35 5.17
CA LEU A 116 6.44 -6.67 6.47
C LEU A 116 5.56 -5.43 6.59
N SER A 117 5.13 -4.84 5.46
CA SER A 117 4.24 -3.68 5.45
C SER A 117 2.83 -3.96 5.98
N TYR A 118 2.50 -5.21 6.25
CA TYR A 118 1.21 -5.59 6.84
C TYR A 118 1.26 -5.72 8.36
N VAL A 119 2.43 -5.61 8.96
CA VAL A 119 2.64 -5.72 10.40
C VAL A 119 3.38 -4.50 10.94
N ASP A 120 2.96 -4.04 12.07
CA ASP A 120 3.71 -3.07 12.86
C ASP A 120 5.04 -3.71 13.31
N ARG A 121 6.16 -3.09 12.93
CA ARG A 121 7.49 -3.68 13.20
C ARG A 121 7.84 -3.69 14.67
N ALA A 122 7.32 -2.75 15.45
CA ALA A 122 7.58 -2.66 16.88
C ALA A 122 6.75 -3.67 17.68
N THR A 123 5.46 -3.77 17.39
CA THR A 123 4.54 -4.61 18.17
C THR A 123 4.26 -5.98 17.55
N GLY A 124 4.41 -6.12 16.22
CA GLY A 124 4.05 -7.33 15.47
C GLY A 124 2.55 -7.46 15.19
N GLU A 125 1.75 -6.47 15.58
CA GLU A 125 0.32 -6.48 15.30
C GLU A 125 0.03 -6.22 13.82
N PRO A 126 -0.99 -6.86 13.23
CA PRO A 126 -1.42 -6.56 11.88
C PRO A 126 -1.85 -5.10 11.75
N ILE A 127 -1.33 -4.41 10.72
CA ILE A 127 -1.77 -3.06 10.39
C ILE A 127 -3.16 -3.17 9.77
N ARG A 128 -4.18 -2.81 10.53
CA ARG A 128 -5.55 -2.75 10.04
C ARG A 128 -5.71 -1.49 9.20
N ARG A 129 -5.98 -1.65 7.93
CA ARG A 129 -6.46 -0.55 7.08
C ARG A 129 -7.93 -0.38 7.38
N TYR A 130 -8.29 0.77 7.91
CA TYR A 130 -9.68 1.16 8.11
C TYR A 130 -10.01 2.34 7.18
N GLU A 131 -11.24 2.43 6.81
CA GLU A 131 -11.83 3.55 6.08
C GLU A 131 -13.13 3.91 6.80
N HIS A 132 -13.28 5.17 7.10
CA HIS A 132 -14.51 5.63 7.77
C HIS A 132 -15.70 5.59 6.80
N PRO A 133 -16.94 5.41 7.30
CA PRO A 133 -18.08 5.02 6.48
C PRO A 133 -18.54 6.12 5.49
N HIS A 134 -18.31 7.39 5.81
CA HIS A 134 -18.75 8.52 4.98
C HIS A 134 -17.80 9.72 5.10
N PRO A 135 -17.84 10.68 4.13
CA PRO A 135 -17.09 11.92 4.21
C PRO A 135 -17.41 12.69 5.50
N GLY A 136 -16.39 13.26 6.12
CA GLY A 136 -16.52 14.01 7.37
C GLY A 136 -16.55 13.16 8.64
N SER A 137 -16.77 11.85 8.55
CA SER A 137 -16.75 10.94 9.70
C SER A 137 -15.43 11.00 10.50
N LEU A 138 -14.32 11.21 9.81
CA LEU A 138 -13.02 11.50 10.39
C LEU A 138 -12.18 12.31 9.41
N VAL A 139 -11.60 13.42 9.89
CA VAL A 139 -10.54 14.11 9.15
C VAL A 139 -9.21 13.96 9.87
N HIS A 140 -8.13 13.88 9.10
CA HIS A 140 -6.77 13.88 9.65
C HIS A 140 -6.20 15.28 9.54
N VAL A 141 -5.50 15.74 10.58
CA VAL A 141 -4.79 17.01 10.59
C VAL A 141 -3.31 16.80 10.87
N ASP A 142 -2.49 17.55 10.17
CA ASP A 142 -1.04 17.51 10.36
C ASP A 142 -0.38 18.78 9.79
N VAL A 143 0.84 19.07 10.22
CA VAL A 143 1.64 20.19 9.74
C VAL A 143 2.93 19.69 9.12
N LYS A 144 3.14 20.00 7.84
CA LYS A 144 4.38 19.70 7.13
C LYS A 144 5.29 20.91 7.03
N LYS A 145 6.50 20.79 7.56
CA LYS A 145 7.54 21.83 7.40
C LYS A 145 8.25 21.68 6.06
N VAL A 146 8.35 22.78 5.32
CA VAL A 146 9.08 22.85 4.06
C VAL A 146 10.03 24.05 4.13
N GLY A 147 11.29 23.87 3.76
CA GLY A 147 12.24 24.98 3.75
C GLY A 147 11.78 26.08 2.79
N ASN A 148 11.88 27.35 3.20
CA ASN A 148 11.56 28.49 2.35
C ASN A 148 12.56 28.60 1.19
N ILE A 149 12.08 29.07 0.05
CA ILE A 149 12.86 29.27 -1.17
C ILE A 149 13.36 30.71 -1.20
N PRO A 150 14.68 30.93 -1.37
CA PRO A 150 15.20 32.29 -1.53
C PRO A 150 14.79 32.93 -2.86
N ASP A 151 14.72 34.27 -2.89
CA ASP A 151 14.48 35.01 -4.12
C ASP A 151 15.61 34.74 -5.12
N GLY A 152 15.24 34.45 -6.37
CA GLY A 152 16.16 33.97 -7.39
C GLY A 152 16.39 32.44 -7.36
N GLY A 153 15.71 31.71 -6.49
CA GLY A 153 15.71 30.22 -6.43
C GLY A 153 16.76 29.61 -5.51
N GLY A 154 16.48 28.39 -5.08
CA GLY A 154 17.31 27.63 -4.15
C GLY A 154 18.47 26.90 -4.81
N TRP A 155 19.49 26.54 -4.02
CA TRP A 155 20.75 25.94 -4.47
C TRP A 155 20.58 24.66 -5.31
N ARG A 156 19.51 23.92 -5.16
CA ARG A 156 19.25 22.70 -5.96
C ARG A 156 19.08 22.99 -7.45
N TYR A 157 18.62 24.18 -7.79
CA TYR A 157 18.30 24.55 -9.17
C TYR A 157 19.31 25.53 -9.78
N VAL A 158 19.80 26.49 -8.97
CA VAL A 158 20.74 27.51 -9.45
C VAL A 158 22.21 27.19 -9.10
N GLY A 159 22.46 26.02 -8.44
CA GLY A 159 23.78 25.63 -7.95
C GLY A 159 24.13 26.30 -6.60
N ARG A 160 25.10 25.69 -5.88
CA ARG A 160 25.46 26.14 -4.51
C ARG A 160 25.87 27.58 -4.43
N ARG A 161 26.79 28.01 -5.29
CA ARG A 161 27.36 29.37 -5.26
C ARG A 161 26.29 30.44 -5.46
N GLN A 162 25.42 30.27 -6.45
CA GLN A 162 24.34 31.21 -6.71
C GLN A 162 23.24 31.11 -5.65
N GLY A 163 22.90 29.90 -5.20
CA GLY A 163 21.91 29.70 -4.14
C GLY A 163 22.29 30.30 -2.80
N GLU A 164 23.60 30.32 -2.46
CA GLU A 164 24.11 31.04 -1.28
C GLU A 164 23.98 32.55 -1.42
N LYS A 165 24.29 33.13 -2.61
CA LYS A 165 24.07 34.53 -2.89
C LYS A 165 22.60 34.92 -2.78
N ASN A 166 21.70 34.13 -3.41
CA ASN A 166 20.27 34.38 -3.35
C ASN A 166 19.77 34.34 -1.90
N ARG A 167 20.22 33.33 -1.13
CA ARG A 167 19.88 33.20 0.29
C ARG A 167 20.36 34.37 1.14
N ALA A 168 21.55 34.91 0.86
CA ALA A 168 22.11 36.08 1.55
C ALA A 168 21.36 37.37 1.21
N ALA A 169 20.88 37.49 -0.03
CA ALA A 169 20.16 38.66 -0.51
C ALA A 169 18.68 38.67 -0.10
N THR A 170 18.07 37.49 0.09
CA THR A 170 16.65 37.41 0.44
C THR A 170 16.41 37.93 1.86
N PRO A 171 15.46 38.87 2.06
CA PRO A 171 15.04 39.29 3.38
C PRO A 171 14.54 38.09 4.21
N GLY A 172 15.16 37.86 5.33
CA GLY A 172 14.84 36.72 6.20
C GLY A 172 14.43 37.13 7.61
N LYS A 173 13.98 36.18 8.40
CA LYS A 173 13.79 36.35 9.85
C LYS A 173 15.13 36.70 10.52
N PRO A 174 15.12 37.36 11.73
CA PRO A 174 16.34 37.81 12.41
C PRO A 174 17.43 36.75 12.43
N ARG A 175 18.66 37.15 12.24
CA ARG A 175 19.85 36.29 12.27
C ARG A 175 19.92 35.53 13.60
N ASN A 176 20.34 34.28 13.53
CA ASN A 176 20.69 33.56 14.75
C ASN A 176 21.95 34.18 15.37
N GLN A 177 22.30 33.79 16.59
CA GLN A 177 23.49 34.23 17.32
C GLN A 177 24.81 34.09 16.54
N TYR A 178 24.83 33.31 15.45
CA TYR A 178 25.99 33.08 14.57
C TYR A 178 25.93 33.88 13.25
N GLY A 179 25.00 34.82 13.11
CA GLY A 179 25.01 35.85 12.07
C GLY A 179 24.44 35.47 10.69
N GLY A 180 24.01 34.23 10.44
CA GLY A 180 23.41 33.79 9.16
C GLY A 180 21.93 34.15 9.02
N PRO A 181 21.48 34.68 7.83
CA PRO A 181 20.05 34.87 7.60
C PRO A 181 19.34 33.50 7.61
N LYS A 182 18.29 33.36 8.43
CA LYS A 182 17.41 32.21 8.39
C LYS A 182 16.24 32.50 7.49
N LEU A 183 16.19 31.86 6.34
CA LEU A 183 14.97 31.86 5.51
C LEU A 183 13.76 31.20 6.22
N GLY A 184 14.04 30.32 7.21
CA GLY A 184 13.00 29.65 7.97
C GLY A 184 12.30 28.56 7.19
N TYR A 185 11.08 28.25 7.64
CA TYR A 185 10.22 27.22 7.06
C TYR A 185 8.84 27.81 6.77
N ALA A 186 8.24 27.31 5.71
CA ALA A 186 6.79 27.37 5.52
C ALA A 186 6.16 26.16 6.23
N PHE A 187 5.06 26.39 6.90
CA PHE A 187 4.30 25.38 7.64
C PHE A 187 3.00 25.12 6.89
N VAL A 188 2.92 23.94 6.29
CA VAL A 188 1.78 23.52 5.49
C VAL A 188 0.80 22.78 6.39
N HIS A 189 -0.27 23.47 6.78
CA HIS A 189 -1.35 22.90 7.57
C HIS A 189 -2.33 22.18 6.66
N THR A 190 -2.61 20.94 6.95
CA THR A 190 -3.47 20.07 6.14
C THR A 190 -4.61 19.50 6.95
N VAL A 191 -5.82 19.52 6.39
CA VAL A 191 -7.00 18.81 6.86
C VAL A 191 -7.48 17.91 5.72
N ILE A 192 -7.38 16.60 5.88
CA ILE A 192 -7.76 15.64 4.83
C ILE A 192 -8.83 14.68 5.34
N ASP A 193 -9.89 14.49 4.58
CA ASP A 193 -10.95 13.54 4.90
C ASP A 193 -10.48 12.09 4.74
N ASP A 194 -10.82 11.26 5.73
CA ASP A 194 -10.45 9.84 5.77
C ASP A 194 -11.12 9.03 4.67
N HIS A 195 -12.36 9.34 4.33
CA HIS A 195 -13.15 8.61 3.36
C HIS A 195 -12.86 9.06 1.93
N SER A 196 -13.12 10.32 1.60
CA SER A 196 -12.99 10.86 0.24
C SER A 196 -11.55 11.16 -0.17
N ARG A 197 -10.64 11.38 0.78
CA ARG A 197 -9.27 11.87 0.54
C ARG A 197 -9.20 13.31 0.04
N VAL A 198 -10.29 14.01 0.06
CA VAL A 198 -10.33 15.43 -0.26
C VAL A 198 -9.58 16.20 0.83
N ALA A 199 -8.76 17.16 0.42
CA ALA A 199 -7.87 17.87 1.32
C ALA A 199 -8.12 19.38 1.25
N TYR A 200 -8.09 20.02 2.42
CA TYR A 200 -7.96 21.44 2.59
C TYR A 200 -6.56 21.76 3.12
N THR A 201 -5.87 22.72 2.54
CA THR A 201 -4.47 22.96 2.88
C THR A 201 -4.13 24.45 2.80
N GLU A 202 -3.43 24.95 3.81
CA GLU A 202 -2.93 26.33 3.84
C GLU A 202 -1.44 26.37 4.20
N VAL A 203 -0.74 27.41 3.74
CA VAL A 203 0.65 27.68 4.08
C VAL A 203 0.74 28.84 5.05
N HIS A 204 1.35 28.61 6.20
CA HIS A 204 1.58 29.62 7.25
C HIS A 204 3.06 29.72 7.63
N ASP A 205 3.40 30.74 8.43
CA ASP A 205 4.77 30.96 8.90
C ASP A 205 5.06 30.32 10.27
N ASP A 206 4.06 29.67 10.86
CA ASP A 206 4.19 28.99 12.15
C ASP A 206 3.27 27.75 12.26
N GLU A 207 3.49 26.98 13.33
CA GLU A 207 2.68 25.82 13.72
C GLU A 207 2.05 26.00 15.10
N THR A 208 1.73 27.23 15.48
CA THR A 208 1.14 27.53 16.79
C THR A 208 -0.28 26.98 16.91
N ALA A 209 -0.75 26.85 18.15
CA ALA A 209 -2.14 26.44 18.42
C ALA A 209 -3.16 27.43 17.83
N VAL A 210 -2.84 28.72 17.84
CA VAL A 210 -3.69 29.77 17.27
C VAL A 210 -3.87 29.58 15.79
N THR A 211 -2.78 29.38 15.06
CA THR A 211 -2.80 29.12 13.62
C THR A 211 -3.52 27.81 13.28
N ALA A 212 -3.23 26.74 14.01
CA ALA A 212 -3.90 25.44 13.81
C ALA A 212 -5.43 25.51 14.00
N VAL A 213 -5.89 26.25 15.00
CA VAL A 213 -7.32 26.50 15.27
C VAL A 213 -7.95 27.35 14.16
N ALA A 214 -7.27 28.40 13.70
CA ALA A 214 -7.76 29.24 12.62
C ALA A 214 -7.93 28.44 11.31
N VAL A 215 -6.95 27.59 10.99
CA VAL A 215 -7.02 26.68 9.84
C VAL A 215 -8.17 25.68 9.99
N LEU A 216 -8.34 25.07 11.17
CA LEU A 216 -9.46 24.14 11.41
C LEU A 216 -10.82 24.81 11.17
N ARG A 217 -11.02 26.01 11.66
CA ARG A 217 -12.28 26.76 11.47
C ARG A 217 -12.57 27.00 10.00
N ARG A 218 -11.58 27.45 9.22
CA ARG A 218 -11.75 27.65 7.78
C ARG A 218 -11.96 26.34 7.04
N ALA A 219 -11.25 25.28 7.41
CA ALA A 219 -11.45 23.95 6.84
C ALA A 219 -12.88 23.44 7.09
N VAL A 220 -13.42 23.61 8.31
CA VAL A 220 -14.81 23.22 8.62
C VAL A 220 -15.80 23.96 7.73
N GLN A 221 -15.64 25.27 7.56
CA GLN A 221 -16.48 26.07 6.67
C GLN A 221 -16.37 25.61 5.22
N TRP A 222 -15.14 25.34 4.75
CA TRP A 222 -14.89 24.88 3.40
C TRP A 222 -15.53 23.49 3.15
N PHE A 223 -15.39 22.53 4.05
CA PHE A 223 -16.03 21.22 3.97
C PHE A 223 -17.54 21.33 4.01
N ALA A 224 -18.09 22.20 4.86
CA ALA A 224 -19.54 22.46 4.93
C ALA A 224 -20.08 23.02 3.61
N GLY A 225 -19.35 23.92 2.94
CA GLY A 225 -19.68 24.41 1.60
C GLY A 225 -19.74 23.32 0.54
N HIS A 226 -19.08 22.17 0.76
CA HIS A 226 -19.13 20.97 -0.09
C HIS A 226 -20.10 19.91 0.45
N GLY A 227 -20.98 20.26 1.40
CA GLY A 227 -21.99 19.35 1.97
C GLY A 227 -21.42 18.31 2.94
N VAL A 228 -20.21 18.52 3.47
CA VAL A 228 -19.54 17.59 4.38
C VAL A 228 -19.47 18.19 5.79
N THR A 229 -20.08 17.51 6.76
CA THR A 229 -19.99 17.86 8.19
C THR A 229 -18.87 17.04 8.85
N ILE A 230 -17.93 17.72 9.50
CA ILE A 230 -16.82 17.06 10.21
C ILE A 230 -17.28 16.65 11.62
N GLU A 231 -17.24 15.35 11.91
CA GLU A 231 -17.60 14.79 13.21
C GLU A 231 -16.39 14.61 14.14
N ARG A 232 -15.27 14.20 13.58
CA ARG A 232 -14.06 13.84 14.36
C ARG A 232 -12.80 14.33 13.65
N VAL A 233 -11.83 14.74 14.46
CA VAL A 233 -10.51 15.13 13.97
C VAL A 233 -9.43 14.27 14.62
N LEU A 234 -8.53 13.70 13.82
CA LEU A 234 -7.37 12.93 14.27
C LEU A 234 -6.10 13.74 14.01
N SER A 235 -5.36 14.02 15.08
CA SER A 235 -4.04 14.68 15.03
C SER A 235 -2.94 13.77 15.56
N ASP A 236 -1.71 14.15 15.33
CA ASP A 236 -0.58 13.66 16.08
C ASP A 236 -0.56 14.20 17.53
N ASN A 237 0.54 13.99 18.26
CA ASN A 237 0.75 14.51 19.61
C ASN A 237 1.52 15.85 19.63
N GLY A 238 1.52 16.61 18.55
CA GLY A 238 2.16 17.92 18.44
C GLY A 238 1.62 18.92 19.48
N GLY A 239 2.45 19.90 19.86
CA GLY A 239 2.13 20.87 20.91
C GLY A 239 0.83 21.64 20.64
N ALA A 240 0.59 22.06 19.41
CA ALA A 240 -0.62 22.77 19.01
C ALA A 240 -1.89 21.96 19.31
N TYR A 241 -1.89 20.67 18.97
CA TYR A 241 -3.05 19.77 19.14
C TYR A 241 -3.25 19.26 20.56
N ARG A 242 -2.28 19.49 21.45
CA ARG A 242 -2.39 19.20 22.89
C ARG A 242 -2.93 20.38 23.70
N SER A 243 -3.04 21.56 23.11
CA SER A 243 -3.46 22.79 23.77
C SER A 243 -4.92 22.74 24.19
N HIS A 244 -5.24 23.49 25.25
CA HIS A 244 -6.62 23.73 25.67
C HIS A 244 -7.41 24.43 24.57
N LEU A 245 -6.78 25.41 23.89
CA LEU A 245 -7.39 26.17 22.81
C LEU A 245 -7.88 25.26 21.68
N TRP A 246 -7.06 24.26 21.28
CA TRP A 246 -7.46 23.28 20.26
C TRP A 246 -8.66 22.45 20.73
N ARG A 247 -8.59 21.89 21.93
CA ARG A 247 -9.66 21.08 22.50
C ARG A 247 -10.97 21.83 22.56
N ASP A 248 -10.93 23.05 23.14
CA ASP A 248 -12.12 23.86 23.38
C ASP A 248 -12.75 24.35 22.07
N THR A 249 -11.91 24.63 21.04
CA THR A 249 -12.39 24.92 19.70
C THR A 249 -13.06 23.70 19.06
N CYS A 250 -12.46 22.52 19.14
CA CYS A 250 -13.12 21.30 18.62
C CYS A 250 -14.48 21.08 19.27
N HIS A 251 -14.58 21.22 20.59
CA HIS A 251 -15.85 21.10 21.30
C HIS A 251 -16.88 22.16 20.87
N GLY A 252 -16.46 23.41 20.71
CA GLY A 252 -17.32 24.50 20.23
C GLY A 252 -17.80 24.31 18.79
N LEU A 253 -17.09 23.55 17.99
CA LEU A 253 -17.47 23.16 16.63
C LEU A 253 -18.23 21.81 16.59
N SER A 254 -18.54 21.20 17.74
CA SER A 254 -19.16 19.87 17.86
C SER A 254 -18.30 18.75 17.24
N ILE A 255 -16.97 18.93 17.20
CA ILE A 255 -16.01 17.97 16.64
C ILE A 255 -15.33 17.22 17.79
N THR A 256 -15.30 15.89 17.72
CA THR A 256 -14.58 15.06 18.70
C THR A 256 -13.09 14.98 18.35
N PRO A 257 -12.18 15.59 19.16
CA PRO A 257 -10.75 15.47 18.92
C PRO A 257 -10.21 14.10 19.34
N LYS A 258 -9.43 13.48 18.46
CA LYS A 258 -8.70 12.23 18.70
C LYS A 258 -7.22 12.45 18.43
N ARG A 259 -6.36 11.69 19.11
CA ARG A 259 -4.92 11.73 18.91
C ARG A 259 -4.39 10.35 18.58
N THR A 260 -3.32 10.30 17.79
CA THR A 260 -2.61 9.05 17.52
C THR A 260 -2.05 8.47 18.82
N ARG A 261 -2.08 7.15 18.95
CA ARG A 261 -1.43 6.48 20.09
C ARG A 261 0.08 6.68 19.99
N PRO A 262 0.79 6.87 21.11
CA PRO A 262 2.25 6.91 21.11
C PRO A 262 2.84 5.71 20.38
N TYR A 263 3.90 5.93 19.64
CA TYR A 263 4.62 4.89 18.85
C TYR A 263 3.79 4.20 17.76
N ARG A 264 2.62 4.76 17.36
CA ARG A 264 1.80 4.24 16.26
C ARG A 264 1.54 5.31 15.18
N PRO A 265 2.57 5.79 14.49
CA PRO A 265 2.44 6.82 13.46
C PRO A 265 1.54 6.37 12.28
N GLN A 266 1.43 5.07 12.04
CA GLN A 266 0.62 4.52 10.95
C GLN A 266 -0.86 4.94 11.01
N THR A 267 -1.35 5.37 12.18
CA THR A 267 -2.73 5.85 12.36
C THR A 267 -2.97 7.13 11.56
N ASN A 268 -1.91 7.94 11.31
CA ASN A 268 -1.96 9.17 10.51
C ASN A 268 -1.46 8.97 9.06
N GLY A 269 -1.35 7.73 8.62
CA GLY A 269 -0.76 7.38 7.32
C GLY A 269 -1.46 7.98 6.10
N LYS A 270 -2.70 8.48 6.24
CA LYS A 270 -3.44 9.12 5.14
C LYS A 270 -2.92 10.52 4.86
N VAL A 271 -2.72 11.33 5.89
CA VAL A 271 -2.12 12.66 5.74
C VAL A 271 -0.63 12.56 5.37
N GLU A 272 0.10 11.57 5.91
CA GLU A 272 1.49 11.33 5.50
C GLU A 272 1.59 10.99 4.00
N ARG A 273 0.67 10.17 3.49
CA ARG A 273 0.60 9.87 2.05
C ARG A 273 0.24 11.09 1.21
N PHE A 274 -0.69 11.92 1.69
CA PHE A 274 -1.02 13.20 1.05
C PHE A 274 0.22 14.10 1.01
N HIS A 275 0.93 14.27 2.12
CA HIS A 275 2.14 15.08 2.20
C HIS A 275 3.24 14.61 1.23
N ARG A 276 3.37 13.30 1.01
CA ARG A 276 4.29 12.78 -0.02
C ARG A 276 3.84 13.19 -1.41
N THR A 277 2.56 13.04 -1.71
CA THR A 277 2.00 13.45 -3.00
C THR A 277 2.13 14.96 -3.23
N MET A 278 1.89 15.75 -2.18
CA MET A 278 2.04 17.20 -2.19
C MET A 278 3.51 17.62 -2.38
N ALA A 279 4.43 16.90 -1.75
CA ALA A 279 5.86 17.15 -1.92
C ALA A 279 6.29 16.96 -3.39
N ASP A 280 5.86 15.86 -4.01
CA ASP A 280 6.22 15.52 -5.39
C ASP A 280 5.46 16.38 -6.41
N GLY A 281 4.18 16.66 -6.17
CA GLY A 281 3.31 17.33 -7.13
C GLY A 281 3.26 18.86 -7.00
N TRP A 282 3.68 19.41 -5.86
CA TRP A 282 3.68 20.86 -5.60
C TRP A 282 5.01 21.35 -5.02
N ALA A 283 5.38 20.98 -3.79
CA ALA A 283 6.47 21.64 -3.07
C ALA A 283 7.83 21.55 -3.79
N TYR A 284 8.07 20.46 -4.53
CA TYR A 284 9.31 20.19 -5.27
C TYR A 284 9.05 19.81 -6.74
N ALA A 285 7.85 20.08 -7.27
CA ALA A 285 7.46 19.68 -8.62
C ALA A 285 8.27 20.41 -9.72
N ARG A 286 8.70 21.63 -9.45
CA ARG A 286 9.46 22.47 -10.38
C ARG A 286 10.42 23.40 -9.65
N CYS A 287 11.26 24.08 -10.42
CA CYS A 287 12.11 25.17 -9.93
C CYS A 287 11.25 26.40 -9.66
N TYR A 288 11.01 26.71 -8.40
CA TYR A 288 10.40 27.96 -7.99
C TYR A 288 11.50 29.00 -7.79
N THR A 289 11.24 30.23 -8.23
CA THR A 289 12.16 31.37 -8.11
C THR A 289 12.02 32.12 -6.79
N SER A 290 10.92 31.89 -6.06
CA SER A 290 10.66 32.45 -4.73
C SER A 290 9.71 31.59 -3.91
N GLU A 291 9.64 31.87 -2.61
CA GLU A 291 8.67 31.26 -1.73
C GLU A 291 7.24 31.67 -2.09
N GLN A 292 7.05 32.93 -2.53
CA GLN A 292 5.73 33.41 -2.93
C GLN A 292 5.20 32.63 -4.16
N GLU A 293 6.05 32.47 -5.20
CA GLU A 293 5.67 31.69 -6.38
C GLU A 293 5.23 30.26 -6.01
N ARG A 294 5.93 29.64 -5.03
CA ARG A 294 5.51 28.29 -4.56
C ARG A 294 4.16 28.33 -3.84
N ARG A 295 3.92 29.32 -2.99
CA ARG A 295 2.64 29.50 -2.28
C ARG A 295 1.49 29.70 -3.27
N ASP A 296 1.68 30.54 -4.27
CA ASP A 296 0.66 30.83 -5.31
C ASP A 296 0.32 29.60 -6.14
N ALA A 297 1.26 28.68 -6.31
CA ALA A 297 1.05 27.41 -7.01
C ALA A 297 0.28 26.36 -6.19
N LEU A 298 0.01 26.58 -4.89
CA LEU A 298 -0.68 25.60 -4.05
C LEU A 298 -2.13 25.43 -4.44
N GLU A 299 -2.87 26.51 -4.58
CA GLU A 299 -4.31 26.47 -4.83
C GLU A 299 -4.67 25.79 -6.15
N PRO A 300 -4.06 26.11 -7.30
CA PRO A 300 -4.29 25.38 -8.55
C PRO A 300 -3.96 23.90 -8.45
N TRP A 301 -2.86 23.56 -7.77
CA TRP A 301 -2.48 22.17 -7.56
C TRP A 301 -3.48 21.42 -6.67
N LEU A 302 -3.96 22.06 -5.61
CA LEU A 302 -4.93 21.45 -4.68
C LEU A 302 -6.28 21.24 -5.35
N GLY A 303 -6.74 22.19 -6.18
CA GLY A 303 -7.92 22.02 -7.02
C GLY A 303 -7.78 20.80 -7.93
N HIS A 304 -6.68 20.68 -8.66
CA HIS A 304 -6.40 19.51 -9.49
C HIS A 304 -6.35 18.21 -8.67
N TYR A 305 -5.73 18.22 -7.47
CA TYR A 305 -5.69 17.07 -6.59
C TYR A 305 -7.09 16.62 -6.15
N ASN A 306 -7.96 17.54 -5.78
CA ASN A 306 -9.28 17.25 -5.26
C ASN A 306 -10.30 16.83 -6.35
N GLU A 307 -10.19 17.40 -7.57
CA GLU A 307 -11.21 17.26 -8.61
C GLU A 307 -10.84 16.26 -9.71
N VAL A 308 -9.59 16.29 -10.16
CA VAL A 308 -9.17 15.60 -11.39
C VAL A 308 -8.47 14.27 -11.11
N ARG A 309 -7.76 14.16 -9.99
CA ARG A 309 -7.01 12.95 -9.68
C ARG A 309 -7.95 11.78 -9.46
N PRO A 310 -7.78 10.64 -10.16
CA PRO A 310 -8.55 9.43 -9.89
C PRO A 310 -8.19 8.91 -8.50
N LEU A 311 -8.93 9.36 -7.50
CA LEU A 311 -8.94 8.75 -6.19
C LEU A 311 -9.63 7.40 -6.37
N SER A 312 -9.04 6.33 -5.92
CA SER A 312 -9.45 4.96 -6.21
C SER A 312 -10.86 4.60 -5.72
N ARG A 313 -11.57 5.50 -5.04
CA ARG A 313 -13.00 5.41 -4.67
C ARG A 313 -13.53 6.79 -4.29
N VAL A 314 -14.67 7.13 -4.86
CA VAL A 314 -15.58 8.24 -4.54
C VAL A 314 -15.13 9.63 -5.02
N ARG A 315 -15.72 10.06 -6.12
CA ARG A 315 -15.89 11.49 -6.45
C ARG A 315 -16.89 12.07 -5.45
N LEU A 316 -16.64 13.26 -4.92
CA LEU A 316 -17.70 14.09 -4.38
C LEU A 316 -18.74 14.19 -5.51
N SER A 317 -19.95 13.72 -5.27
CA SER A 317 -21.02 13.77 -6.26
C SER A 317 -21.18 15.23 -6.69
N GLY A 318 -20.73 15.52 -7.92
CA GLY A 318 -20.82 16.86 -8.46
C GLY A 318 -22.27 17.29 -8.54
N ARG A 319 -22.59 18.36 -7.88
CA ARG A 319 -23.58 19.27 -8.42
C ARG A 319 -22.83 20.10 -9.46
N ALA A 320 -23.22 19.90 -10.72
CA ALA A 320 -22.88 20.81 -11.80
C ALA A 320 -23.18 22.23 -11.33
N VAL A 321 -22.18 23.09 -11.35
CA VAL A 321 -22.38 24.52 -11.32
C VAL A 321 -22.87 24.85 -12.73
N MET A 322 -24.15 25.27 -12.81
CA MET A 322 -24.63 26.04 -13.98
C MET A 322 -23.96 27.40 -13.96
#